data_1da421fb20690718efe3bfbaed2009a0
#
_entry.id   1da421fb20690718efe3bfbaed2009a0
#
_cell.length_a   1.000
_cell.length_b   1.000
_cell.length_c   1.000
_cell.angle_alpha   90.00
_cell.angle_beta   90.00
_cell.angle_gamma   90.00
#
_symmetry.space_group_name_H-M   'P 1'
#
loop_
_entity.id
_entity.type
_entity.pdbx_description
1 polymer ?
#
loop_
_entity_poly.entity_id
_entity_poly.type
_entity_poly.pdbx_seq_one_letter_code
_entity_poly.pdbx_strand_id
1 'polypeptide(L)'
;MLIVMSDLHLAESKSLGLGSVQFNHNLPAAVYREYFREIAESLDDGFVPKIDLALAGDIFELTRSALWLNTDLRPYWHLKNVAEGSPQEEMILTVLSAIAEDERVQETLEIIRGLEQTFQRPTRVHFIPGNHDRLTNATPAVRSAVRRLLGMRDSPAAFENQYLHPFDGQPGVLVRHGHEYDPNNFGENLRLKSALPVRLPVEWYQRPALGDITTLEFGARLPKVFREFY
;
A
#
# COMPACT_ATOMS: atom_id res chain seq x y z
N MET A 1 -7.89 9.18 -18.75
CA MET A 1 -6.42 9.05 -18.55
C MET A 1 -6.17 8.09 -17.40
N LEU A 2 -5.10 7.30 -17.47
CA LEU A 2 -4.61 6.45 -16.37
C LEU A 2 -3.32 7.05 -15.82
N ILE A 3 -3.26 7.26 -14.51
CA ILE A 3 -2.04 7.58 -13.75
C ILE A 3 -1.73 6.34 -12.90
N VAL A 4 -0.49 5.90 -12.89
CA VAL A 4 -0.04 4.77 -12.08
C VAL A 4 1.06 5.25 -11.13
N MET A 5 0.90 4.96 -9.85
CA MET A 5 1.90 5.19 -8.81
C MET A 5 2.06 3.92 -7.97
N SER A 6 3.27 3.64 -7.53
CA SER A 6 3.59 2.51 -6.65
C SER A 6 4.68 2.91 -5.65
N ASP A 7 4.92 2.02 -4.68
CA ASP A 7 6.10 2.08 -3.80
C ASP A 7 6.22 3.41 -3.02
N LEU A 8 5.09 3.96 -2.53
CA LEU A 8 5.11 5.15 -1.69
C LEU A 8 5.65 4.85 -0.30
N HIS A 9 5.49 3.62 0.17
CA HIS A 9 5.97 3.13 1.47
C HIS A 9 5.67 4.11 2.61
N LEU A 10 4.44 4.65 2.65
CA LEU A 10 4.00 5.56 3.71
C LEU A 10 4.11 4.83 5.06
N ALA A 11 4.92 5.36 5.95
CA ALA A 11 5.31 4.71 7.20
C ALA A 11 5.13 5.65 8.39
N GLU A 12 4.96 5.07 9.58
CA GLU A 12 4.94 5.84 10.82
C GLU A 12 6.36 6.28 11.21
N SER A 13 6.46 7.47 11.78
CA SER A 13 7.74 8.13 12.08
C SER A 13 8.63 7.39 13.07
N LYS A 14 8.05 6.56 13.97
CA LYS A 14 8.77 5.84 15.03
C LYS A 14 9.62 4.68 14.51
N SER A 15 9.27 4.10 13.36
CA SER A 15 9.98 2.95 12.77
C SER A 15 11.28 3.32 12.07
N LEU A 16 11.53 4.59 11.80
CA LEU A 16 12.48 5.04 10.81
C LEU A 16 13.68 5.82 11.37
N GLY A 17 13.79 5.97 12.70
CA GLY A 17 14.89 6.69 13.32
C GLY A 17 16.06 5.78 13.68
N LEU A 18 17.29 6.23 13.44
CA LEU A 18 18.53 5.66 13.97
C LEU A 18 19.05 6.60 15.09
N GLY A 19 18.98 6.15 16.34
CA GLY A 19 19.42 6.94 17.49
C GLY A 19 18.64 8.25 17.65
N SER A 20 19.35 9.37 17.86
CA SER A 20 18.78 10.72 17.95
C SER A 20 18.42 11.34 16.60
N VAL A 21 18.76 10.69 15.49
CA VAL A 21 18.48 11.18 14.13
C VAL A 21 17.18 10.57 13.65
N GLN A 22 16.12 11.37 13.58
CA GLN A 22 14.90 11.01 12.90
C GLN A 22 15.09 11.20 11.39
N PHE A 23 15.22 10.11 10.67
CA PHE A 23 15.08 10.15 9.22
C PHE A 23 13.58 10.09 8.90
N ASN A 24 13.06 11.16 8.32
CA ASN A 24 11.70 11.09 7.80
C ASN A 24 11.75 10.38 6.44
N HIS A 25 11.27 9.15 6.41
CA HIS A 25 11.22 8.32 5.20
C HIS A 25 10.17 8.83 4.21
N ASN A 26 9.07 9.37 4.75
CA ASN A 26 7.99 9.88 3.93
C ASN A 26 8.45 11.10 3.13
N LEU A 27 8.24 11.08 1.82
CA LEU A 27 8.51 12.23 0.98
C LEU A 27 7.69 13.43 1.44
N PRO A 28 8.22 14.66 1.32
CA PRO A 28 7.43 15.86 1.56
C PRO A 28 6.23 15.90 0.62
N ALA A 29 5.06 16.23 1.14
CA ALA A 29 3.82 16.32 0.36
C ALA A 29 3.91 17.31 -0.82
N ALA A 30 4.82 18.29 -0.73
CA ALA A 30 5.11 19.20 -1.84
C ALA A 30 5.54 18.47 -3.13
N VAL A 31 6.23 17.32 -3.02
CA VAL A 31 6.64 16.51 -4.18
C VAL A 31 5.41 15.98 -4.91
N TYR A 32 4.45 15.43 -4.18
CA TYR A 32 3.21 14.91 -4.77
C TYR A 32 2.33 16.04 -5.34
N ARG A 33 2.26 17.17 -4.63
CA ARG A 33 1.50 18.35 -5.08
C ARG A 33 2.03 18.87 -6.42
N GLU A 34 3.35 18.98 -6.52
CA GLU A 34 4.02 19.45 -7.74
C GLU A 34 3.80 18.46 -8.90
N TYR A 35 4.01 17.17 -8.64
CA TYR A 35 3.79 16.11 -9.63
C TYR A 35 2.36 16.14 -10.20
N PHE A 36 1.35 16.21 -9.35
CA PHE A 36 -0.04 16.26 -9.82
C PHE A 36 -0.41 17.61 -10.47
N ARG A 37 0.22 18.71 -10.04
CA ARG A 37 0.06 20.01 -10.68
C ARG A 37 0.60 19.99 -12.11
N GLU A 38 1.79 19.45 -12.33
CA GLU A 38 2.39 19.33 -13.66
C GLU A 38 1.52 18.47 -14.59
N ILE A 39 0.97 17.38 -14.07
CA ILE A 39 0.02 16.57 -14.84
C ILE A 39 -1.22 17.40 -15.18
N ALA A 40 -1.81 18.09 -14.20
CA ALA A 40 -3.01 18.89 -14.39
C ALA A 40 -2.80 19.98 -15.47
N GLU A 41 -1.66 20.66 -15.45
CA GLU A 41 -1.29 21.68 -16.45
C GLU A 41 -1.06 21.10 -17.86
N SER A 42 -0.70 19.82 -17.95
CA SER A 42 -0.51 19.12 -19.22
C SER A 42 -1.81 18.61 -19.86
N LEU A 43 -2.93 18.67 -19.12
CA LEU A 43 -4.21 18.17 -19.61
C LEU A 43 -4.81 19.12 -20.65
N ASP A 44 -5.09 18.60 -21.84
CA ASP A 44 -5.89 19.30 -22.85
C ASP A 44 -7.38 19.22 -22.48
N ASP A 45 -8.05 20.38 -22.42
CA ASP A 45 -9.41 20.54 -21.91
C ASP A 45 -10.48 19.74 -22.65
N GLY A 46 -10.24 19.33 -23.89
CA GLY A 46 -11.21 18.59 -24.70
C GLY A 46 -11.04 17.07 -24.71
N PHE A 47 -9.87 16.54 -24.28
CA PHE A 47 -9.50 15.16 -24.58
C PHE A 47 -9.60 14.18 -23.40
N VAL A 48 -9.54 14.64 -22.16
CA VAL A 48 -9.51 13.78 -20.96
C VAL A 48 -10.76 13.96 -20.12
N PRO A 49 -11.83 13.15 -20.31
CA PRO A 49 -13.09 13.33 -19.58
C PRO A 49 -13.03 12.87 -18.12
N LYS A 50 -12.12 11.95 -17.78
CA LYS A 50 -11.95 11.40 -16.43
C LYS A 50 -10.52 10.91 -16.21
N ILE A 51 -10.16 10.78 -14.94
CA ILE A 51 -8.86 10.26 -14.50
C ILE A 51 -9.06 9.03 -13.62
N ASP A 52 -8.31 7.98 -13.91
CA ASP A 52 -8.18 6.83 -13.03
C ASP A 52 -6.75 6.86 -12.45
N LEU A 53 -6.63 6.97 -11.11
CA LEU A 53 -5.36 6.83 -10.39
C LEU A 53 -5.27 5.40 -9.87
N ALA A 54 -4.33 4.62 -10.36
CA ALA A 54 -4.01 3.30 -9.85
C ALA A 54 -2.82 3.37 -8.89
N LEU A 55 -3.07 3.12 -7.61
CA LEU A 55 -2.07 2.93 -6.58
C LEU A 55 -1.66 1.45 -6.61
N ALA A 56 -0.53 1.18 -7.27
CA ALA A 56 -0.14 -0.16 -7.72
C ALA A 56 0.79 -0.86 -6.72
N GLY A 57 0.41 -0.90 -5.46
CA GLY A 57 1.07 -1.64 -4.39
C GLY A 57 2.13 -0.86 -3.62
N ASP A 58 2.41 -1.36 -2.42
CA ASP A 58 3.38 -0.83 -1.46
C ASP A 58 3.14 0.66 -1.14
N ILE A 59 1.86 0.99 -0.94
CA ILE A 59 1.44 2.33 -0.55
C ILE A 59 1.65 2.55 0.95
N PHE A 60 1.30 1.55 1.77
CA PHE A 60 1.45 1.58 3.22
C PHE A 60 2.51 0.58 3.68
N GLU A 61 3.44 1.03 4.51
CA GLU A 61 4.50 0.19 5.08
C GLU A 61 4.00 -0.58 6.31
N LEU A 62 3.07 -1.53 6.12
CA LEU A 62 2.44 -2.25 7.22
C LEU A 62 3.35 -3.30 7.86
N THR A 63 4.13 -4.02 7.04
CA THR A 63 4.91 -5.17 7.51
C THR A 63 6.19 -4.80 8.23
N ARG A 64 6.76 -3.60 7.96
CA ARG A 64 8.02 -3.14 8.56
C ARG A 64 7.84 -2.24 9.79
N SER A 65 6.63 -1.99 10.25
CA SER A 65 6.41 -1.14 11.42
C SER A 65 7.08 -1.70 12.68
N ALA A 66 7.86 -0.86 13.37
CA ALA A 66 8.47 -1.22 14.65
C ALA A 66 7.43 -1.45 15.76
N LEU A 67 6.19 -1.04 15.57
CA LEU A 67 5.10 -1.29 16.51
C LEU A 67 4.86 -2.79 16.74
N TRP A 68 5.05 -3.64 15.71
CA TRP A 68 5.00 -5.09 15.87
C TRP A 68 5.97 -5.63 16.91
N LEU A 69 7.13 -4.99 17.07
CA LEU A 69 8.18 -5.42 18.01
C LEU A 69 7.85 -5.10 19.47
N ASN A 70 6.80 -4.33 19.72
CA ASN A 70 6.31 -4.03 21.08
C ASN A 70 5.31 -5.07 21.60
N THR A 71 4.98 -6.07 20.80
CA THR A 71 4.03 -7.15 21.10
C THR A 71 4.62 -8.49 20.71
N ASP A 72 3.96 -9.58 21.11
CA ASP A 72 4.28 -10.94 20.63
C ASP A 72 3.69 -11.25 19.26
N LEU A 73 2.87 -10.34 18.73
CA LEU A 73 2.28 -10.48 17.40
C LEU A 73 3.32 -10.19 16.32
N ARG A 74 3.20 -10.89 15.19
CA ARG A 74 4.05 -10.68 14.01
C ARG A 74 3.18 -10.67 12.75
N PRO A 75 3.50 -9.88 11.71
CA PRO A 75 2.69 -9.75 10.49
C PRO A 75 2.78 -10.96 9.53
N TYR A 76 3.22 -12.12 9.99
CA TYR A 76 3.51 -13.31 9.15
C TYR A 76 2.34 -14.28 9.10
N TRP A 77 1.11 -13.80 9.25
CA TRP A 77 -0.07 -14.68 9.15
C TRP A 77 -0.53 -14.84 7.71
N HIS A 78 -1.09 -16.00 7.46
CA HIS A 78 -2.00 -16.14 6.33
C HIS A 78 -3.26 -15.33 6.64
N LEU A 79 -3.75 -14.49 5.69
CA LEU A 79 -4.84 -13.55 5.97
C LEU A 79 -6.12 -14.24 6.47
N LYS A 80 -6.40 -15.47 6.01
CA LYS A 80 -7.54 -16.28 6.49
C LYS A 80 -7.53 -16.56 8.00
N ASN A 81 -6.37 -16.40 8.66
CA ASN A 81 -6.22 -16.62 10.10
C ASN A 81 -6.46 -15.34 10.92
N VAL A 82 -6.70 -14.21 10.26
CA VAL A 82 -7.04 -12.95 10.92
C VAL A 82 -8.56 -12.84 11.00
N ALA A 83 -9.10 -13.01 12.21
CA ALA A 83 -10.54 -12.89 12.43
C ALA A 83 -10.93 -11.43 12.75
N GLU A 84 -12.19 -11.08 12.47
CA GLU A 84 -12.76 -9.81 12.91
C GLU A 84 -12.75 -9.71 14.44
N GLY A 85 -12.36 -8.56 14.99
CA GLY A 85 -12.22 -8.32 16.43
C GLY A 85 -11.06 -9.05 17.09
N SER A 86 -10.16 -9.67 16.30
CA SER A 86 -8.98 -10.36 16.86
C SER A 86 -7.87 -9.37 17.21
N PRO A 87 -6.95 -9.76 18.13
CA PRO A 87 -5.76 -8.95 18.41
C PRO A 87 -4.90 -8.64 17.18
N GLN A 88 -4.94 -9.53 16.17
CA GLN A 88 -4.26 -9.32 14.91
C GLN A 88 -4.89 -8.18 14.10
N GLU A 89 -6.21 -8.14 14.00
CA GLU A 89 -6.93 -7.05 13.35
C GLU A 89 -6.67 -5.71 14.06
N GLU A 90 -6.80 -5.69 15.39
CA GLU A 90 -6.54 -4.49 16.20
C GLU A 90 -5.13 -3.96 15.98
N MET A 91 -4.14 -4.86 15.90
CA MET A 91 -2.76 -4.46 15.65
C MET A 91 -2.54 -3.90 14.25
N ILE A 92 -3.16 -4.47 13.23
CA ILE A 92 -3.12 -3.92 11.85
C ILE A 92 -3.73 -2.51 11.83
N LEU A 93 -4.88 -2.32 12.47
CA LEU A 93 -5.54 -1.01 12.56
C LEU A 93 -4.69 -0.01 13.35
N THR A 94 -4.01 -0.44 14.40
CA THR A 94 -3.07 0.39 15.17
C THR A 94 -1.91 0.88 14.29
N VAL A 95 -1.30 -0.01 13.50
CA VAL A 95 -0.22 0.37 12.58
C VAL A 95 -0.73 1.34 11.51
N LEU A 96 -1.90 1.07 10.90
CA LEU A 96 -2.52 1.98 9.93
C LEU A 96 -2.80 3.36 10.54
N SER A 97 -3.31 3.42 11.77
CA SER A 97 -3.56 4.68 12.47
C SER A 97 -2.26 5.45 12.70
N ALA A 98 -1.21 4.77 13.17
CA ALA A 98 0.08 5.39 13.41
C ALA A 98 0.73 5.93 12.12
N ILE A 99 0.58 5.23 10.99
CA ILE A 99 0.99 5.72 9.68
C ILE A 99 0.20 6.99 9.31
N ALA A 100 -1.12 6.96 9.49
CA ALA A 100 -1.99 8.07 9.16
C ALA A 100 -1.81 9.29 10.09
N GLU A 101 -1.21 9.13 11.27
CA GLU A 101 -0.89 10.21 12.21
C GLU A 101 0.40 10.95 11.87
N ASP A 102 1.26 10.41 10.99
CA ASP A 102 2.45 11.13 10.50
C ASP A 102 2.02 12.33 9.65
N GLU A 103 2.55 13.52 9.94
CA GLU A 103 2.15 14.78 9.30
C GLU A 103 2.32 14.74 7.78
N ARG A 104 3.45 14.20 7.28
CA ARG A 104 3.68 14.10 5.83
C ARG A 104 2.75 13.11 5.16
N VAL A 105 2.40 12.03 5.86
CA VAL A 105 1.41 11.07 5.38
C VAL A 105 0.03 11.71 5.31
N GLN A 106 -0.38 12.44 6.35
CA GLN A 106 -1.65 13.16 6.35
C GLN A 106 -1.77 14.10 5.15
N GLU A 107 -0.76 14.96 4.95
CA GLU A 107 -0.72 15.89 3.82
C GLU A 107 -0.75 15.14 2.46
N THR A 108 -0.02 14.02 2.34
CA THR A 108 -0.02 13.20 1.11
C THR A 108 -1.38 12.59 0.84
N LEU A 109 -2.03 12.05 1.87
CA LEU A 109 -3.38 11.49 1.76
C LEU A 109 -4.43 12.56 1.45
N GLU A 110 -4.27 13.78 1.97
CA GLU A 110 -5.11 14.93 1.62
C GLU A 110 -4.99 15.30 0.14
N ILE A 111 -3.77 15.30 -0.39
CA ILE A 111 -3.55 15.53 -1.83
C ILE A 111 -4.24 14.44 -2.65
N ILE A 112 -4.09 13.16 -2.30
CA ILE A 112 -4.74 12.04 -3.01
C ILE A 112 -6.27 12.19 -2.98
N ARG A 113 -6.86 12.53 -1.82
CA ARG A 113 -8.31 12.77 -1.68
C ARG A 113 -8.79 14.00 -2.44
N GLY A 114 -7.92 15.00 -2.63
CA GLY A 114 -8.21 16.25 -3.31
C GLY A 114 -7.97 16.24 -4.83
N LEU A 115 -7.62 15.11 -5.43
CA LEU A 115 -7.23 15.06 -6.86
C LEU A 115 -8.34 15.46 -7.82
N GLU A 116 -9.61 15.24 -7.48
CA GLU A 116 -10.72 15.70 -8.31
C GLU A 116 -10.73 17.22 -8.44
N GLN A 117 -10.42 17.95 -7.36
CA GLN A 117 -10.28 19.41 -7.39
C GLN A 117 -9.01 19.83 -8.13
N THR A 118 -7.89 19.12 -7.93
CA THR A 118 -6.63 19.43 -8.60
C THR A 118 -6.75 19.30 -10.12
N PHE A 119 -7.37 18.24 -10.59
CA PHE A 119 -7.54 17.98 -12.03
C PHE A 119 -8.78 18.66 -12.63
N GLN A 120 -9.70 19.15 -11.81
CA GLN A 120 -11.02 19.64 -12.25
C GLN A 120 -11.75 18.61 -13.15
N ARG A 121 -11.60 17.34 -12.83
CA ARG A 121 -12.13 16.18 -13.56
C ARG A 121 -12.57 15.11 -12.59
N PRO A 122 -13.62 14.34 -12.90
CA PRO A 122 -13.95 13.13 -12.14
C PRO A 122 -12.72 12.23 -12.01
N THR A 123 -12.30 12.00 -10.77
CA THR A 123 -11.08 11.21 -10.48
C THR A 123 -11.45 10.00 -9.63
N ARG A 124 -11.02 8.82 -10.05
CA ARG A 124 -11.24 7.58 -9.33
C ARG A 124 -9.93 6.96 -8.90
N VAL A 125 -9.83 6.66 -7.60
CA VAL A 125 -8.69 5.94 -7.03
C VAL A 125 -8.96 4.43 -7.07
N HIS A 126 -7.98 3.66 -7.55
CA HIS A 126 -7.92 2.20 -7.51
C HIS A 126 -6.72 1.81 -6.65
N PHE A 127 -6.95 1.00 -5.63
CA PHE A 127 -5.89 0.51 -4.76
C PHE A 127 -5.66 -0.97 -5.02
N ILE A 128 -4.42 -1.34 -5.32
CA ILE A 128 -3.95 -2.70 -5.60
C ILE A 128 -2.93 -3.01 -4.51
N PRO A 129 -3.16 -3.97 -3.60
CA PRO A 129 -2.19 -4.30 -2.56
C PRO A 129 -0.88 -4.85 -3.14
N GLY A 130 0.25 -4.38 -2.62
CA GLY A 130 1.57 -4.96 -2.81
C GLY A 130 1.91 -5.96 -1.69
N ASN A 131 3.19 -6.31 -1.57
CA ASN A 131 3.64 -7.21 -0.50
C ASN A 131 3.72 -6.51 0.86
N HIS A 132 4.16 -5.25 0.93
CA HIS A 132 4.26 -4.51 2.20
C HIS A 132 2.89 -4.12 2.79
N ASP A 133 1.90 -3.94 1.95
CA ASP A 133 0.54 -3.61 2.37
C ASP A 133 -0.47 -4.76 2.17
N ARG A 134 0.01 -5.99 2.02
CA ARG A 134 -0.79 -7.22 1.92
C ARG A 134 -1.87 -7.32 2.98
N LEU A 135 -1.55 -6.92 4.22
CA LEU A 135 -2.46 -6.97 5.37
C LEU A 135 -3.70 -6.08 5.22
N THR A 136 -3.73 -5.15 4.27
CA THR A 136 -4.90 -4.31 3.97
C THR A 136 -6.13 -5.12 3.57
N ASN A 137 -5.95 -6.35 3.12
CA ASN A 137 -7.03 -7.28 2.77
C ASN A 137 -7.46 -8.21 3.91
N ALA A 138 -6.93 -8.06 5.13
CA ALA A 138 -7.17 -9.01 6.22
C ALA A 138 -8.65 -9.13 6.60
N THR A 139 -9.32 -8.02 6.90
CA THR A 139 -10.72 -8.01 7.37
C THR A 139 -11.53 -6.86 6.74
N PRO A 140 -12.86 -6.88 6.83
CA PRO A 140 -13.70 -5.75 6.40
C PRO A 140 -13.34 -4.43 7.08
N ALA A 141 -13.04 -4.44 8.39
CA ALA A 141 -12.69 -3.24 9.13
C ALA A 141 -11.39 -2.61 8.63
N VAL A 142 -10.36 -3.44 8.37
CA VAL A 142 -9.09 -2.98 7.79
C VAL A 142 -9.30 -2.39 6.40
N ARG A 143 -10.09 -3.08 5.54
CA ARG A 143 -10.42 -2.58 4.19
C ARG A 143 -11.16 -1.25 4.21
N SER A 144 -12.12 -1.07 5.13
CA SER A 144 -12.83 0.19 5.32
C SER A 144 -11.90 1.31 5.81
N ALA A 145 -10.96 1.00 6.71
CA ALA A 145 -9.95 1.97 7.17
C ALA A 145 -9.09 2.47 6.00
N VAL A 146 -8.54 1.56 5.19
CA VAL A 146 -7.74 1.92 4.00
C VAL A 146 -8.55 2.76 3.02
N ARG A 147 -9.81 2.39 2.74
CA ARG A 147 -10.66 3.18 1.83
C ARG A 147 -10.88 4.59 2.32
N ARG A 148 -11.13 4.77 3.62
CA ARG A 148 -11.28 6.10 4.22
C ARG A 148 -10.01 6.93 4.08
N LEU A 149 -8.84 6.34 4.33
CA LEU A 149 -7.56 7.03 4.18
C LEU A 149 -7.35 7.52 2.76
N LEU A 150 -7.71 6.73 1.76
CA LEU A 150 -7.55 7.04 0.34
C LEU A 150 -8.73 7.81 -0.28
N GLY A 151 -9.76 8.17 0.48
CA GLY A 151 -10.96 8.83 -0.04
C GLY A 151 -11.80 7.98 -0.99
N MET A 152 -11.65 6.67 -0.92
CA MET A 152 -12.42 5.73 -1.74
C MET A 152 -13.82 5.49 -1.15
N ARG A 153 -14.77 5.15 -2.00
CA ARG A 153 -16.10 4.72 -1.55
C ARG A 153 -15.96 3.49 -0.62
N ASP A 154 -16.66 3.52 0.50
CA ASP A 154 -16.66 2.40 1.44
C ASP A 154 -17.30 1.15 0.84
N SER A 155 -16.69 -0.01 1.15
CA SER A 155 -17.11 -1.31 0.69
C SER A 155 -16.46 -2.41 1.53
N PRO A 156 -17.17 -3.49 1.88
CA PRO A 156 -16.57 -4.64 2.55
C PRO A 156 -15.75 -5.53 1.60
N ALA A 157 -15.86 -5.32 0.28
CA ALA A 157 -15.18 -6.14 -0.71
C ALA A 157 -13.66 -6.09 -0.57
N ALA A 158 -12.99 -7.21 -0.82
CA ALA A 158 -11.54 -7.24 -0.89
C ALA A 158 -11.03 -6.34 -2.01
N PHE A 159 -9.83 -5.79 -1.82
CA PHE A 159 -9.11 -5.13 -2.90
C PHE A 159 -8.62 -6.19 -3.90
N GLU A 160 -8.77 -5.87 -5.18
CA GLU A 160 -8.28 -6.71 -6.26
C GLU A 160 -6.75 -6.60 -6.35
N ASN A 161 -6.07 -7.71 -6.68
CA ASN A 161 -4.61 -7.73 -6.85
C ASN A 161 -4.16 -7.25 -8.25
N GLN A 162 -5.09 -6.76 -9.04
CA GLN A 162 -4.84 -6.20 -10.37
C GLN A 162 -5.96 -5.27 -10.77
N TYR A 163 -5.65 -4.32 -11.65
CA TYR A 163 -6.63 -3.44 -12.28
C TYR A 163 -6.45 -3.49 -13.80
N LEU A 164 -7.54 -3.72 -14.51
CA LEU A 164 -7.58 -3.62 -15.97
C LEU A 164 -8.25 -2.30 -16.35
N HIS A 165 -7.44 -1.35 -16.78
CA HIS A 165 -7.94 -0.08 -17.29
C HIS A 165 -8.47 -0.28 -18.71
N PRO A 166 -9.77 -0.01 -18.98
CA PRO A 166 -10.33 -0.15 -20.31
C PRO A 166 -9.77 0.90 -21.27
N PHE A 167 -9.56 0.52 -22.52
CA PHE A 167 -9.15 1.42 -23.59
C PHE A 167 -10.10 1.24 -24.77
N ASP A 168 -10.77 2.31 -25.19
CA ASP A 168 -11.78 2.23 -26.26
C ASP A 168 -11.17 1.67 -27.56
N GLY A 169 -11.69 0.51 -27.99
CA GLY A 169 -11.28 -0.17 -29.21
C GLY A 169 -9.87 -0.78 -29.21
N GLN A 170 -9.18 -0.79 -28.06
CA GLN A 170 -7.83 -1.34 -27.90
C GLN A 170 -7.77 -2.33 -26.73
N PRO A 171 -6.74 -3.22 -26.68
CA PRO A 171 -6.45 -3.96 -25.47
C PRO A 171 -6.26 -3.02 -24.28
N GLY A 172 -6.88 -3.34 -23.15
CA GLY A 172 -6.75 -2.54 -21.93
C GLY A 172 -5.32 -2.58 -21.35
N VAL A 173 -5.06 -1.67 -20.41
CA VAL A 173 -3.80 -1.65 -19.65
C VAL A 173 -3.99 -2.44 -18.37
N LEU A 174 -3.22 -3.53 -18.19
CA LEU A 174 -3.19 -4.32 -16.96
C LEU A 174 -2.18 -3.72 -15.99
N VAL A 175 -2.67 -3.30 -14.82
CA VAL A 175 -1.85 -2.79 -13.72
C VAL A 175 -1.76 -3.85 -12.62
N ARG A 176 -0.54 -4.14 -12.19
CA ARG A 176 -0.20 -5.00 -11.06
C ARG A 176 0.98 -4.40 -10.32
N HIS A 177 1.17 -4.77 -9.06
CA HIS A 177 2.38 -4.38 -8.33
C HIS A 177 3.63 -5.12 -8.86
N GLY A 178 3.52 -6.41 -9.16
CA GLY A 178 4.61 -7.17 -9.79
C GLY A 178 5.43 -8.02 -8.82
N HIS A 179 5.18 -7.94 -7.51
CA HIS A 179 5.86 -8.75 -6.48
C HIS A 179 5.67 -10.27 -6.68
N GLU A 180 4.68 -10.67 -7.46
CA GLU A 180 4.40 -12.08 -7.78
C GLU A 180 5.58 -12.78 -8.46
N TYR A 181 6.44 -12.02 -9.14
CA TYR A 181 7.60 -12.55 -9.86
C TYR A 181 8.86 -12.69 -9.00
N ASP A 182 8.84 -12.15 -7.77
CA ASP A 182 9.91 -12.30 -6.79
C ASP A 182 9.54 -13.35 -5.73
N PRO A 183 10.25 -14.51 -5.68
CA PRO A 183 9.96 -15.58 -4.74
C PRO A 183 10.19 -15.18 -3.26
N ASN A 184 10.89 -14.09 -2.98
CA ASN A 184 11.10 -13.60 -1.63
C ASN A 184 9.94 -12.69 -1.16
N ASN A 185 9.23 -12.08 -2.10
CA ASN A 185 8.17 -11.11 -1.82
C ASN A 185 6.77 -11.65 -2.09
N PHE A 186 6.65 -12.91 -2.51
CA PHE A 186 5.36 -13.55 -2.79
C PHE A 186 5.22 -14.88 -2.07
N GLY A 187 4.03 -15.15 -1.55
CA GLY A 187 3.73 -16.36 -0.77
C GLY A 187 3.73 -17.68 -1.56
N GLU A 188 4.05 -17.63 -2.85
CA GLU A 188 4.15 -18.79 -3.73
C GLU A 188 5.30 -18.60 -4.73
N ASN A 189 6.12 -19.62 -4.94
CA ASN A 189 7.22 -19.54 -5.89
C ASN A 189 6.76 -19.93 -7.30
N LEU A 190 6.50 -18.96 -8.14
CA LEU A 190 6.01 -19.17 -9.51
C LEU A 190 7.03 -19.88 -10.40
N ARG A 191 8.34 -19.78 -10.10
CA ARG A 191 9.39 -20.45 -10.87
C ARG A 191 9.37 -21.98 -10.73
N LEU A 192 8.72 -22.48 -9.66
CA LEU A 192 8.58 -23.92 -9.43
C LEU A 192 7.28 -24.50 -10.02
N LYS A 193 6.47 -23.70 -10.69
CA LYS A 193 5.23 -24.13 -11.32
C LYS A 193 5.48 -24.60 -12.74
N SER A 194 4.97 -25.76 -13.09
CA SER A 194 5.02 -26.30 -14.47
C SER A 194 4.12 -25.51 -15.43
N ALA A 195 3.06 -24.90 -14.91
CA ALA A 195 2.16 -24.01 -15.65
C ALA A 195 1.60 -22.94 -14.72
N LEU A 196 1.41 -21.72 -15.22
CA LEU A 196 0.77 -20.64 -14.52
C LEU A 196 -0.68 -20.51 -14.97
N PRO A 197 -1.64 -20.32 -14.05
CA PRO A 197 -3.01 -20.01 -14.43
C PRO A 197 -3.08 -18.63 -15.06
N VAL A 198 -4.09 -18.40 -15.89
CA VAL A 198 -4.34 -17.09 -16.54
C VAL A 198 -4.51 -15.97 -15.50
N ARG A 199 -5.16 -16.30 -14.38
CA ARG A 199 -5.27 -15.43 -13.21
C ARG A 199 -4.71 -16.17 -12.00
N LEU A 200 -3.80 -15.51 -11.28
CA LEU A 200 -3.21 -16.09 -10.07
C LEU A 200 -4.27 -16.22 -8.97
N PRO A 201 -4.31 -17.35 -8.24
CA PRO A 201 -5.23 -17.56 -7.14
C PRO A 201 -5.07 -16.51 -6.04
N VAL A 202 -6.18 -15.99 -5.52
CA VAL A 202 -6.19 -14.99 -4.45
C VAL A 202 -5.48 -15.51 -3.19
N GLU A 203 -5.58 -16.80 -2.92
CA GLU A 203 -4.94 -17.46 -1.78
C GLU A 203 -3.41 -17.33 -1.77
N TRP A 204 -2.79 -17.15 -2.93
CA TRP A 204 -1.34 -16.96 -3.03
C TRP A 204 -0.92 -15.57 -2.50
N TYR A 205 -1.75 -14.54 -2.74
CA TYR A 205 -1.55 -13.19 -2.20
C TYR A 205 -1.84 -13.10 -0.70
N GLN A 206 -2.55 -14.07 -0.14
CA GLN A 206 -2.90 -14.08 1.29
C GLN A 206 -1.80 -14.69 2.17
N ARG A 207 -0.81 -15.36 1.58
CA ARG A 207 0.29 -16.01 2.31
C ARG A 207 1.39 -15.01 2.63
N PRO A 208 2.03 -15.15 3.81
CA PRO A 208 3.23 -14.39 4.09
C PRO A 208 4.37 -14.82 3.17
N ALA A 209 5.27 -13.90 2.88
CA ALA A 209 6.49 -14.14 2.12
C ALA A 209 7.73 -14.09 3.04
N LEU A 210 8.88 -14.54 2.56
CA LEU A 210 10.14 -14.41 3.27
C LEU A 210 10.49 -12.94 3.50
N GLY A 211 10.14 -12.07 2.54
CA GLY A 211 10.30 -10.63 2.62
C GLY A 211 9.64 -10.02 3.85
N ASP A 212 8.42 -10.45 4.20
CA ASP A 212 7.73 -9.96 5.41
C ASP A 212 8.57 -10.19 6.68
N ILE A 213 9.20 -11.38 6.79
CA ILE A 213 10.03 -11.75 7.94
C ILE A 213 11.31 -10.90 7.96
N THR A 214 12.02 -10.84 6.84
CA THR A 214 13.29 -10.11 6.75
C THR A 214 13.09 -8.62 6.94
N THR A 215 12.01 -8.06 6.43
CA THR A 215 11.68 -6.64 6.56
C THR A 215 11.49 -6.23 8.01
N LEU A 216 10.77 -7.03 8.81
CA LEU A 216 10.58 -6.72 10.22
C LEU A 216 11.77 -7.13 11.09
N GLU A 217 12.23 -8.39 10.98
CA GLU A 217 13.23 -8.93 11.90
C GLU A 217 14.63 -8.33 11.68
N PHE A 218 14.92 -7.85 10.49
CA PHE A 218 16.17 -7.13 10.20
C PHE A 218 15.91 -5.64 9.95
N GLY A 219 15.04 -5.28 9.04
CA GLY A 219 14.82 -3.90 8.62
C GLY A 219 14.31 -2.99 9.74
N ALA A 220 13.36 -3.45 10.55
CA ALA A 220 12.81 -2.67 11.66
C ALA A 220 13.50 -2.98 13.02
N ARG A 221 13.84 -4.26 13.28
CA ARG A 221 14.42 -4.66 14.57
C ARG A 221 15.82 -4.09 14.78
N LEU A 222 16.71 -4.15 13.78
CA LEU A 222 18.07 -3.64 13.96
C LEU A 222 18.11 -2.16 14.34
N PRO A 223 17.42 -1.24 13.65
CA PRO A 223 17.37 0.17 14.08
C PRO A 223 16.80 0.35 15.50
N LYS A 224 15.80 -0.46 15.90
CA LYS A 224 15.25 -0.40 17.25
C LYS A 224 16.28 -0.81 18.28
N VAL A 225 16.96 -1.94 18.08
CA VAL A 225 18.01 -2.44 19.00
C VAL A 225 19.14 -1.42 19.12
N PHE A 226 19.61 -0.85 18.01
CA PHE A 226 20.65 0.19 18.06
C PHE A 226 20.22 1.41 18.90
N ARG A 227 18.94 1.83 18.80
CA ARG A 227 18.42 2.95 19.61
C ARG A 227 18.32 2.64 21.10
N GLU A 228 18.14 1.38 21.48
CA GLU A 228 18.04 0.97 22.88
C GLU A 228 19.42 0.82 23.55
N PHE A 229 20.48 0.61 22.79
CA PHE A 229 21.82 0.35 23.31
C PHE A 229 22.83 1.49 23.12
N TYR A 230 22.53 2.47 22.31
CA TYR A 230 23.40 3.62 21.98
C TYR A 230 22.62 4.95 21.99
#